data_3ba6d048e984a0052b91295ab481bf14
#
_entry.id   3ba6d048e984a0052b91295ab481bf14
#
_cell.length_a   1.000
_cell.length_b   1.000
_cell.length_c   1.000
_cell.angle_alpha   90.00
_cell.angle_beta   90.00
_cell.angle_gamma   90.00
#
_symmetry.space_group_name_H-M   'P 1'
#
loop_
_entity.id
_entity.type
_entity.pdbx_description
1 polymer ?
#
loop_
_entity_poly.entity_id
_entity_poly.type
_entity_poly.pdbx_seq_one_letter_code
_entity_poly.pdbx_strand_id
1 'polypeptide(L)'
;MNKLANLDFYNKEIQNIQQQLIDKLDNLVAGLGTLSDTELMQIAKQIDFFDEMEKLGYGKLMNKVGKTYDDEIARVFAELSKPELRKVSAASIDTLRELKNFELTYLTGQARQYSDQLKTSMLRGIITGESNIQIMNNINSTFGVGTFISSSETSFLINDAFSRFSSTSRAKAFEEFPKIKFQYIGTSDNKTREVCQRALKLPPLTRKEIDALGYVSFSNRGGYNCRHDWVRV
;
A
#
# COMPACT_ATOMS: atom_id res chain seq x y z
N MET A 1 11.52 -13.38 9.69
CA MET A 1 11.69 -11.90 9.61
C MET A 1 10.37 -11.25 9.97
N ASN A 2 10.37 -10.20 10.78
CA ASN A 2 9.14 -9.63 11.33
C ASN A 2 8.40 -8.87 10.21
N LYS A 3 7.22 -9.36 9.79
CA LYS A 3 6.36 -8.83 8.72
C LYS A 3 6.04 -7.34 8.91
N LEU A 4 5.83 -6.90 10.15
CA LEU A 4 5.52 -5.52 10.51
C LEU A 4 6.73 -4.58 10.35
N ALA A 5 7.95 -5.03 10.63
CA ALA A 5 9.15 -4.21 10.53
C ALA A 5 9.46 -3.75 9.08
N ASN A 6 9.14 -4.58 8.08
CA ASN A 6 9.32 -4.21 6.68
C ASN A 6 8.28 -3.16 6.22
N LEU A 7 7.05 -3.25 6.70
CA LEU A 7 5.98 -2.33 6.33
C LEU A 7 6.22 -0.94 6.93
N ASP A 8 6.68 -0.87 8.18
CA ASP A 8 7.06 0.39 8.82
C ASP A 8 8.24 1.08 8.10
N PHE A 9 9.18 0.28 7.56
CA PHE A 9 10.26 0.81 6.74
C PHE A 9 9.73 1.48 5.47
N TYR A 10 8.82 0.85 4.72
CA TYR A 10 8.25 1.43 3.50
C TYR A 10 7.48 2.72 3.79
N ASN A 11 6.73 2.77 4.88
CA ASN A 11 6.01 3.98 5.28
C ASN A 11 6.97 5.14 5.56
N LYS A 12 8.06 4.89 6.27
CA LYS A 12 9.09 5.90 6.54
C LYS A 12 9.76 6.40 5.26
N GLU A 13 10.08 5.50 4.34
CA GLU A 13 10.70 5.86 3.06
C GLU A 13 9.76 6.72 2.19
N ILE A 14 8.47 6.39 2.11
CA ILE A 14 7.48 7.21 1.40
C ILE A 14 7.38 8.58 2.02
N GLN A 15 7.28 8.68 3.35
CA GLN A 15 7.22 9.96 4.07
C GLN A 15 8.48 10.79 3.83
N ASN A 16 9.65 10.16 3.81
CA ASN A 16 10.92 10.83 3.52
C ASN A 16 10.95 11.38 2.08
N ILE A 17 10.47 10.63 1.09
CA ILE A 17 10.35 11.08 -0.30
C ILE A 17 9.38 12.27 -0.40
N GLN A 18 8.23 12.20 0.27
CA GLN A 18 7.25 13.29 0.31
C GLN A 18 7.83 14.55 0.95
N GLN A 19 8.54 14.43 2.07
CA GLN A 19 9.17 15.57 2.73
C GLN A 19 10.22 16.21 1.82
N GLN A 20 11.11 15.42 1.22
CA GLN A 20 12.11 15.94 0.29
C GLN A 20 11.48 16.62 -0.93
N LEU A 21 10.35 16.14 -1.42
CA LEU A 21 9.60 16.78 -2.50
C LEU A 21 9.06 18.15 -2.07
N ILE A 22 8.48 18.23 -0.86
CA ILE A 22 7.97 19.48 -0.30
C ILE A 22 9.12 20.48 -0.06
N ASP A 23 10.24 20.04 0.48
CA ASP A 23 11.43 20.88 0.69
C ASP A 23 11.97 21.44 -0.64
N LYS A 24 11.95 20.63 -1.70
CA LYS A 24 12.29 21.12 -3.06
C LYS A 24 11.30 22.15 -3.57
N LEU A 25 10.01 21.95 -3.32
CA LEU A 25 8.97 22.91 -3.68
C LEU A 25 9.13 24.23 -2.92
N ASP A 26 9.42 24.18 -1.63
CA ASP A 26 9.66 25.37 -0.81
C ASP A 26 10.84 26.18 -1.36
N ASN A 27 11.95 25.53 -1.67
CA ASN A 27 13.11 26.16 -2.30
C ASN A 27 12.78 26.77 -3.67
N LEU A 28 11.97 26.06 -4.48
CA LEU A 28 11.53 26.56 -5.77
C LEU A 28 10.67 27.81 -5.60
N VAL A 29 9.64 27.74 -4.76
CA VAL A 29 8.69 28.85 -4.51
C VAL A 29 9.41 30.04 -3.89
N ALA A 30 10.35 29.82 -2.97
CA ALA A 30 11.17 30.88 -2.39
C ALA A 30 12.03 31.61 -3.46
N GLY A 31 12.58 30.85 -4.43
CA GLY A 31 13.36 31.42 -5.55
C GLY A 31 12.52 32.18 -6.57
N LEU A 32 11.21 32.03 -6.55
CA LEU A 32 10.28 32.64 -7.52
C LEU A 32 9.81 34.06 -7.13
N GLY A 33 10.23 34.58 -5.98
CA GLY A 33 9.75 35.86 -5.44
C GLY A 33 10.03 37.11 -6.30
N THR A 34 10.79 36.97 -7.39
CA THR A 34 11.13 38.06 -8.34
C THR A 34 10.55 37.82 -9.74
N LEU A 35 9.88 36.68 -9.98
CA LEU A 35 9.33 36.34 -11.29
C LEU A 35 7.92 36.91 -11.47
N SER A 36 7.55 37.19 -12.73
CA SER A 36 6.18 37.53 -13.09
C SER A 36 5.26 36.31 -12.99
N ASP A 37 3.96 36.55 -12.81
CA ASP A 37 2.95 35.47 -12.77
C ASP A 37 3.02 34.57 -14.01
N THR A 38 3.36 35.11 -15.17
CA THR A 38 3.51 34.36 -16.42
C THR A 38 4.71 33.40 -16.36
N GLU A 39 5.84 33.82 -15.84
CA GLU A 39 7.04 33.00 -15.66
C GLU A 39 6.79 31.91 -14.60
N LEU A 40 6.17 32.28 -13.49
CA LEU A 40 5.73 31.32 -12.46
C LEU A 40 4.84 30.22 -13.02
N MET A 41 3.87 30.62 -13.84
CA MET A 41 2.94 29.69 -14.49
C MET A 41 3.65 28.75 -15.47
N GLN A 42 4.65 29.24 -16.23
CA GLN A 42 5.42 28.41 -17.14
C GLN A 42 6.25 27.38 -16.39
N ILE A 43 6.94 27.79 -15.33
CA ILE A 43 7.74 26.89 -14.50
C ILE A 43 6.85 25.82 -13.86
N ALA A 44 5.75 26.23 -13.26
CA ALA A 44 4.82 25.28 -12.62
C ALA A 44 4.23 24.26 -13.60
N LYS A 45 3.99 24.66 -14.87
CA LYS A 45 3.54 23.73 -15.92
C LYS A 45 4.62 22.73 -16.33
N GLN A 46 5.89 23.11 -16.32
CA GLN A 46 7.01 22.27 -16.75
C GLN A 46 7.43 21.24 -15.69
N ILE A 47 7.12 21.47 -14.41
CA ILE A 47 7.47 20.54 -13.34
C ILE A 47 6.62 19.28 -13.43
N ASP A 48 7.29 18.14 -13.52
CA ASP A 48 6.69 16.83 -13.29
C ASP A 48 7.06 16.35 -11.89
N PHE A 49 6.14 16.51 -10.94
CA PHE A 49 6.38 16.13 -9.54
C PHE A 49 6.50 14.62 -9.35
N PHE A 50 5.88 13.82 -10.20
CA PHE A 50 6.07 12.37 -10.16
C PHE A 50 7.49 12.00 -10.60
N ASP A 51 8.01 12.64 -11.66
CA ASP A 51 9.40 12.45 -12.09
C ASP A 51 10.41 12.88 -10.99
N GLU A 52 10.10 13.93 -10.25
CA GLU A 52 10.88 14.31 -9.08
C GLU A 52 10.82 13.27 -7.95
N MET A 53 9.68 12.67 -7.69
CA MET A 53 9.56 11.54 -6.74
C MET A 53 10.39 10.33 -7.20
N GLU A 54 10.39 10.02 -8.49
CA GLU A 54 11.24 8.97 -9.06
C GLU A 54 12.73 9.24 -8.82
N LYS A 55 13.20 10.47 -9.06
CA LYS A 55 14.58 10.90 -8.76
C LYS A 55 14.92 10.80 -7.28
N LEU A 56 13.96 11.05 -6.38
CA LEU A 56 14.10 10.90 -4.94
C LEU A 56 14.09 9.45 -4.46
N GLY A 57 13.86 8.49 -5.36
CA GLY A 57 13.99 7.06 -5.08
C GLY A 57 12.69 6.28 -5.02
N TYR A 58 11.56 6.85 -5.46
CA TYR A 58 10.26 6.17 -5.45
C TYR A 58 10.29 4.86 -6.23
N GLY A 59 10.87 4.83 -7.44
CA GLY A 59 11.00 3.60 -8.24
C GLY A 59 11.84 2.53 -7.54
N LYS A 60 12.92 2.92 -6.85
CA LYS A 60 13.71 1.97 -6.04
C LYS A 60 12.91 1.39 -4.88
N LEU A 61 12.05 2.22 -4.27
CA LEU A 61 11.15 1.77 -3.20
C LEU A 61 10.12 0.77 -3.74
N MET A 62 9.49 1.05 -4.89
CA MET A 62 8.53 0.15 -5.52
C MET A 62 9.16 -1.19 -5.92
N ASN A 63 10.41 -1.21 -6.36
CA ASN A 63 11.15 -2.45 -6.61
C ASN A 63 11.35 -3.27 -5.32
N LYS A 64 11.64 -2.63 -4.19
CA LYS A 64 11.73 -3.31 -2.88
C LYS A 64 10.37 -3.86 -2.44
N VAL A 65 9.29 -3.11 -2.62
CA VAL A 65 7.92 -3.57 -2.38
C VAL A 65 7.60 -4.79 -3.23
N GLY A 66 7.91 -4.74 -4.53
CA GLY A 66 7.74 -5.86 -5.46
C GLY A 66 8.48 -7.12 -5.00
N LYS A 67 9.72 -6.98 -4.52
CA LYS A 67 10.48 -8.09 -3.94
C LYS A 67 9.81 -8.67 -2.69
N THR A 68 9.24 -7.82 -1.83
CA THR A 68 8.50 -8.29 -0.65
C THR A 68 7.28 -9.13 -1.04
N TYR A 69 6.59 -8.79 -2.13
CA TYR A 69 5.52 -9.62 -2.67
C TYR A 69 6.05 -10.97 -3.20
N ASP A 70 7.19 -10.98 -3.90
CA ASP A 70 7.82 -12.24 -4.36
C ASP A 70 8.24 -13.13 -3.17
N ASP A 71 8.83 -12.55 -2.13
CA ASP A 71 9.19 -13.27 -0.90
C ASP A 71 7.94 -13.84 -0.20
N GLU A 72 6.81 -13.12 -0.23
CA GLU A 72 5.55 -13.62 0.34
C GLU A 72 4.96 -14.77 -0.48
N ILE A 73 5.02 -14.71 -1.81
CA ILE A 73 4.64 -15.84 -2.68
C ILE A 73 5.48 -17.07 -2.32
N ALA A 74 6.80 -16.89 -2.25
CA ALA A 74 7.72 -17.97 -1.89
C ALA A 74 7.41 -18.55 -0.50
N ARG A 75 7.09 -17.70 0.47
CA ARG A 75 6.71 -18.10 1.84
C ARG A 75 5.42 -18.92 1.84
N VAL A 76 4.40 -18.49 1.09
CA VAL A 76 3.13 -19.22 0.98
C VAL A 76 3.34 -20.58 0.35
N PHE A 77 4.15 -20.68 -0.70
CA PHE A 77 4.47 -21.97 -1.31
C PHE A 77 5.32 -22.87 -0.41
N ALA A 78 6.12 -22.32 0.47
CA ALA A 78 6.85 -23.11 1.47
C ALA A 78 5.94 -23.77 2.52
N GLU A 79 4.69 -23.32 2.67
CA GLU A 79 3.67 -24.00 3.49
C GLU A 79 3.17 -25.31 2.85
N LEU A 80 3.40 -25.52 1.55
CA LEU A 80 3.02 -26.73 0.84
C LEU A 80 4.11 -27.80 0.97
N SER A 81 3.71 -29.04 1.14
CA SER A 81 4.62 -30.18 1.03
C SER A 81 5.10 -30.34 -0.42
N LYS A 82 6.26 -31.04 -0.63
CA LYS A 82 6.79 -31.27 -1.98
C LYS A 82 5.78 -31.90 -2.95
N PRO A 83 4.96 -32.92 -2.55
CA PRO A 83 3.93 -33.47 -3.42
C PRO A 83 2.80 -32.47 -3.73
N GLU A 84 2.42 -31.63 -2.78
CA GLU A 84 1.40 -30.58 -2.98
C GLU A 84 1.91 -29.50 -3.93
N LEU A 85 3.15 -29.00 -3.72
CA LEU A 85 3.76 -27.97 -4.55
C LEU A 85 3.79 -28.36 -6.04
N ARG A 86 4.04 -29.65 -6.36
CA ARG A 86 4.01 -30.15 -7.73
C ARG A 86 2.63 -30.12 -8.39
N LYS A 87 1.57 -30.00 -7.61
CA LYS A 87 0.18 -29.92 -8.11
C LYS A 87 -0.30 -28.48 -8.34
N VAL A 88 0.44 -27.48 -7.82
CA VAL A 88 0.08 -26.09 -8.07
C VAL A 88 0.23 -25.80 -9.55
N SER A 89 -0.84 -25.34 -10.17
CA SER A 89 -0.84 -25.07 -11.61
C SER A 89 0.01 -23.82 -11.97
N ALA A 90 0.57 -23.83 -13.18
CA ALA A 90 1.25 -22.65 -13.73
C ALA A 90 0.31 -21.43 -13.74
N ALA A 91 -0.97 -21.63 -14.08
CA ALA A 91 -1.98 -20.59 -14.07
C ALA A 91 -2.17 -19.94 -12.67
N SER A 92 -2.05 -20.71 -11.58
CA SER A 92 -2.09 -20.18 -10.23
C SER A 92 -0.90 -19.26 -9.94
N ILE A 93 0.31 -19.65 -10.38
CA ILE A 93 1.52 -18.84 -10.23
C ILE A 93 1.42 -17.55 -11.05
N ASP A 94 0.94 -17.63 -12.28
CA ASP A 94 0.78 -16.46 -13.15
C ASP A 94 -0.28 -15.50 -12.58
N THR A 95 -1.40 -16.01 -12.05
CA THR A 95 -2.39 -15.19 -11.35
C THR A 95 -1.78 -14.41 -10.17
N LEU A 96 -0.86 -15.00 -9.42
CA LEU A 96 -0.18 -14.32 -8.32
C LEU A 96 0.78 -13.23 -8.80
N ARG A 97 1.46 -13.45 -9.92
CA ARG A 97 2.30 -12.43 -10.56
C ARG A 97 1.47 -11.25 -11.05
N GLU A 98 0.34 -11.52 -11.69
CA GLU A 98 -0.58 -10.48 -12.14
C GLU A 98 -1.16 -9.69 -10.96
N LEU A 99 -1.53 -10.34 -9.86
CA LEU A 99 -1.97 -9.66 -8.64
C LEU A 99 -0.87 -8.72 -8.10
N LYS A 100 0.40 -9.18 -8.06
CA LYS A 100 1.53 -8.34 -7.67
C LYS A 100 1.64 -7.10 -8.58
N ASN A 101 1.59 -7.30 -9.89
CA ASN A 101 1.69 -6.21 -10.87
C ASN A 101 0.54 -5.21 -10.69
N PHE A 102 -0.68 -5.69 -10.43
CA PHE A 102 -1.84 -4.86 -10.14
C PHE A 102 -1.63 -4.00 -8.89
N GLU A 103 -1.15 -4.59 -7.78
CA GLU A 103 -0.90 -3.85 -6.53
C GLU A 103 0.21 -2.79 -6.70
N LEU A 104 1.29 -3.10 -7.43
CA LEU A 104 2.35 -2.13 -7.72
C LEU A 104 1.85 -1.00 -8.63
N THR A 105 1.02 -1.30 -9.63
CA THR A 105 0.38 -0.30 -10.50
C THR A 105 -0.55 0.60 -9.70
N TYR A 106 -1.32 0.03 -8.79
CA TYR A 106 -2.20 0.80 -7.90
C TYR A 106 -1.40 1.78 -7.02
N LEU A 107 -0.33 1.32 -6.36
CA LEU A 107 0.53 2.18 -5.53
C LEU A 107 1.18 3.30 -6.36
N THR A 108 1.64 2.98 -7.58
CA THR A 108 2.20 3.98 -8.50
C THR A 108 1.13 5.00 -8.94
N GLY A 109 -0.10 4.56 -9.18
CA GLY A 109 -1.24 5.42 -9.48
C GLY A 109 -1.55 6.40 -8.36
N GLN A 110 -1.48 5.97 -7.10
CA GLN A 110 -1.64 6.84 -5.94
C GLN A 110 -0.55 7.92 -5.86
N ALA A 111 0.71 7.57 -6.15
CA ALA A 111 1.81 8.52 -6.17
C ALA A 111 1.65 9.57 -7.30
N ARG A 112 1.19 9.15 -8.48
CA ARG A 112 0.87 10.08 -9.58
C ARG A 112 -0.26 11.02 -9.20
N GLN A 113 -1.35 10.52 -8.64
CA GLN A 113 -2.46 11.32 -8.17
C GLN A 113 -2.02 12.36 -7.12
N TYR A 114 -1.17 11.98 -6.17
CA TYR A 114 -0.57 12.90 -5.22
C TYR A 114 0.23 14.01 -5.92
N SER A 115 1.06 13.66 -6.88
CA SER A 115 1.87 14.59 -7.66
C SER A 115 1.01 15.58 -8.46
N ASP A 116 -0.06 15.10 -9.08
CA ASP A 116 -1.00 15.92 -9.86
C ASP A 116 -1.78 16.91 -8.96
N GLN A 117 -2.16 16.47 -7.77
CA GLN A 117 -2.85 17.32 -6.79
C GLN A 117 -1.91 18.40 -6.24
N LEU A 118 -0.63 18.09 -5.96
CA LEU A 118 0.39 19.04 -5.60
C LEU A 118 0.54 20.13 -6.67
N LYS A 119 0.70 19.70 -7.92
CA LYS A 119 0.82 20.60 -9.07
C LYS A 119 -0.41 21.51 -9.21
N THR A 120 -1.58 20.94 -9.07
CA THR A 120 -2.85 21.67 -9.15
C THR A 120 -2.97 22.70 -8.03
N SER A 121 -2.59 22.37 -6.81
CA SER A 121 -2.60 23.28 -5.66
C SER A 121 -1.66 24.46 -5.88
N MET A 122 -0.44 24.19 -6.33
CA MET A 122 0.54 25.23 -6.65
C MET A 122 0.05 26.18 -7.76
N LEU A 123 -0.45 25.61 -8.87
CA LEU A 123 -0.98 26.41 -9.98
C LEU A 123 -2.18 27.26 -9.56
N ARG A 124 -3.06 26.73 -8.71
CA ARG A 124 -4.21 27.48 -8.19
C ARG A 124 -3.75 28.68 -7.37
N GLY A 125 -2.82 28.50 -6.43
CA GLY A 125 -2.28 29.62 -5.64
C GLY A 125 -1.67 30.72 -6.51
N ILE A 126 -0.90 30.36 -7.55
CA ILE A 126 -0.33 31.32 -8.52
C ILE A 126 -1.46 32.08 -9.25
N ILE A 127 -2.46 31.38 -9.77
CA ILE A 127 -3.59 31.98 -10.52
C ILE A 127 -4.41 32.93 -9.63
N THR A 128 -4.58 32.59 -8.36
CA THR A 128 -5.35 33.42 -7.41
C THR A 128 -4.55 34.57 -6.82
N GLY A 129 -3.27 34.69 -7.17
CA GLY A 129 -2.38 35.77 -6.67
C GLY A 129 -2.00 35.59 -5.20
N GLU A 130 -2.00 34.34 -4.71
CA GLU A 130 -1.53 34.03 -3.36
C GLU A 130 -0.03 34.33 -3.24
N SER A 131 0.40 34.85 -2.10
CA SER A 131 1.83 34.99 -1.82
C SER A 131 2.52 33.63 -1.72
N ASN A 132 3.82 33.58 -1.98
CA ASN A 132 4.63 32.36 -1.86
C ASN A 132 4.42 31.65 -0.49
N ILE A 133 4.34 32.45 0.58
CA ILE A 133 4.08 31.94 1.94
C ILE A 133 2.70 31.27 2.03
N GLN A 134 1.67 31.87 1.42
CA GLN A 134 0.33 31.31 1.42
C GLN A 134 0.27 30.00 0.60
N ILE A 135 0.90 29.97 -0.58
CA ILE A 135 1.01 28.79 -1.41
C ILE A 135 1.66 27.63 -0.63
N MET A 136 2.82 27.91 0.02
CA MET A 136 3.52 26.88 0.80
C MET A 136 2.74 26.46 2.05
N ASN A 137 2.07 27.37 2.74
CA ASN A 137 1.21 27.01 3.87
C ASN A 137 0.05 26.12 3.41
N ASN A 138 -0.57 26.40 2.27
CA ASN A 138 -1.62 25.56 1.68
C ASN A 138 -1.11 24.18 1.28
N ILE A 139 0.08 24.13 0.65
CA ILE A 139 0.75 22.85 0.32
C ILE A 139 1.07 22.08 1.59
N ASN A 140 1.72 22.68 2.57
CA ASN A 140 2.08 22.03 3.82
C ASN A 140 0.85 21.53 4.63
N SER A 141 -0.22 22.32 4.66
CA SER A 141 -1.46 21.94 5.36
C SER A 141 -2.21 20.79 4.66
N THR A 142 -2.11 20.71 3.32
CA THR A 142 -2.85 19.73 2.51
C THR A 142 -2.03 18.49 2.19
N PHE A 143 -0.73 18.65 1.97
CA PHE A 143 0.18 17.62 1.45
C PHE A 143 1.38 17.33 2.36
N GLY A 144 1.57 18.09 3.44
CA GLY A 144 2.66 17.90 4.39
C GLY A 144 2.66 16.49 5.00
N VAL A 145 3.82 16.07 5.48
CA VAL A 145 3.98 14.75 6.11
C VAL A 145 2.95 14.56 7.21
N GLY A 146 2.07 13.58 7.04
CA GLY A 146 0.99 13.28 7.97
C GLY A 146 -0.38 13.85 7.61
N THR A 147 -0.54 14.60 6.51
CA THR A 147 -1.84 15.18 6.11
C THR A 147 -2.48 14.50 4.92
N PHE A 148 -1.77 14.31 3.82
CA PHE A 148 -2.35 13.75 2.57
C PHE A 148 -2.47 12.24 2.58
N ILE A 149 -1.47 11.61 3.15
CA ILE A 149 -1.55 10.24 3.58
C ILE A 149 -1.10 10.36 5.02
N SER A 150 -2.03 10.51 5.95
CA SER A 150 -1.68 10.47 7.36
C SER A 150 -0.75 9.27 7.54
N SER A 151 0.24 9.36 8.39
CA SER A 151 1.15 8.23 8.66
C SER A 151 0.35 6.94 8.94
N SER A 152 -0.89 7.10 9.43
CA SER A 152 -1.87 6.04 9.58
C SER A 152 -2.46 5.56 8.24
N GLU A 153 -2.83 6.44 7.30
CA GLU A 153 -3.48 6.03 6.04
C GLU A 153 -2.53 5.37 5.06
N THR A 154 -1.29 5.85 4.88
CA THR A 154 -0.27 5.14 4.07
C THR A 154 0.09 3.82 4.69
N SER A 155 0.28 3.80 6.00
CA SER A 155 0.53 2.58 6.76
C SER A 155 -0.63 1.61 6.60
N PHE A 156 -1.88 2.09 6.66
CA PHE A 156 -3.07 1.28 6.46
C PHE A 156 -3.20 0.77 5.03
N LEU A 157 -2.93 1.60 4.01
CA LEU A 157 -3.01 1.20 2.60
C LEU A 157 -1.98 0.12 2.27
N ILE A 158 -0.72 0.30 2.64
CA ILE A 158 0.34 -0.69 2.37
C ILE A 158 0.10 -1.96 3.20
N ASN A 159 -0.25 -1.83 4.48
CA ASN A 159 -0.55 -2.96 5.35
C ASN A 159 -1.76 -3.75 4.86
N ASP A 160 -2.81 -3.08 4.43
CA ASP A 160 -4.02 -3.72 3.91
C ASP A 160 -3.75 -4.38 2.56
N ALA A 161 -3.09 -3.69 1.63
CA ALA A 161 -2.71 -4.23 0.33
C ALA A 161 -1.84 -5.50 0.50
N PHE A 162 -0.77 -5.43 1.31
CA PHE A 162 0.07 -6.58 1.57
C PHE A 162 -0.68 -7.72 2.28
N SER A 163 -1.54 -7.41 3.22
CA SER A 163 -2.32 -8.40 3.94
C SER A 163 -3.35 -9.08 3.04
N ARG A 164 -4.01 -8.34 2.15
CA ARG A 164 -4.90 -8.89 1.11
C ARG A 164 -4.12 -9.75 0.13
N PHE A 165 -2.99 -9.26 -0.35
CA PHE A 165 -2.11 -10.01 -1.23
C PHE A 165 -1.69 -11.36 -0.61
N SER A 166 -1.21 -11.36 0.63
CA SER A 166 -0.82 -12.56 1.38
C SER A 166 -1.97 -13.58 1.49
N SER A 167 -3.16 -13.09 1.88
CA SER A 167 -4.34 -13.97 2.03
C SER A 167 -4.83 -14.49 0.68
N THR A 168 -4.80 -13.68 -0.38
CA THR A 168 -5.17 -14.09 -1.74
C THR A 168 -4.15 -15.07 -2.31
N SER A 169 -2.85 -14.84 -2.06
CA SER A 169 -1.78 -15.76 -2.46
C SER A 169 -1.96 -17.13 -1.80
N ARG A 170 -2.27 -17.16 -0.50
CA ARG A 170 -2.58 -18.41 0.21
C ARG A 170 -3.85 -19.04 -0.32
N ALA A 171 -4.92 -18.28 -0.55
CA ALA A 171 -6.15 -18.79 -1.13
C ALA A 171 -5.90 -19.48 -2.48
N LYS A 172 -5.05 -18.87 -3.32
CA LYS A 172 -4.72 -19.43 -4.63
C LYS A 172 -3.81 -20.64 -4.55
N ALA A 173 -2.78 -20.61 -3.71
CA ALA A 173 -1.87 -21.76 -3.51
C ALA A 173 -2.59 -23.00 -2.98
N PHE A 174 -3.62 -22.83 -2.17
CA PHE A 174 -4.38 -23.94 -1.57
C PHE A 174 -5.68 -24.26 -2.30
N GLU A 175 -5.97 -23.64 -3.44
CA GLU A 175 -7.21 -23.86 -4.20
C GLU A 175 -7.39 -25.32 -4.62
N GLU A 176 -6.30 -25.99 -4.96
CA GLU A 176 -6.30 -27.39 -5.41
C GLU A 176 -6.30 -28.41 -4.24
N PHE A 177 -6.35 -27.93 -2.98
CA PHE A 177 -6.29 -28.77 -1.78
C PHE A 177 -7.50 -28.58 -0.86
N PRO A 178 -8.71 -28.97 -1.30
CA PRO A 178 -9.96 -28.64 -0.60
C PRO A 178 -10.08 -29.27 0.80
N LYS A 179 -9.25 -30.28 1.14
CA LYS A 179 -9.26 -30.96 2.44
C LYS A 179 -8.36 -30.29 3.49
N ILE A 180 -7.49 -29.38 3.09
CA ILE A 180 -6.62 -28.66 4.04
C ILE A 180 -7.50 -27.79 4.94
N LYS A 181 -7.17 -27.82 6.23
CA LYS A 181 -7.86 -27.03 7.24
C LYS A 181 -6.99 -25.86 7.70
N PHE A 182 -7.67 -24.79 8.10
CA PHE A 182 -7.06 -23.55 8.56
C PHE A 182 -7.68 -23.12 9.88
N GLN A 183 -6.85 -22.60 10.76
CA GLN A 183 -7.26 -21.98 12.01
C GLN A 183 -7.18 -20.46 11.88
N TYR A 184 -8.21 -19.76 12.35
CA TYR A 184 -8.19 -18.30 12.44
C TYR A 184 -7.35 -17.89 13.65
N ILE A 185 -6.30 -17.12 13.42
CA ILE A 185 -5.38 -16.69 14.48
C ILE A 185 -5.12 -15.18 14.40
N GLY A 186 -4.77 -14.58 15.52
CA GLY A 186 -4.40 -13.16 15.61
C GLY A 186 -4.55 -12.62 17.02
N THR A 187 -4.33 -11.32 17.16
CA THR A 187 -4.42 -10.63 18.47
C THR A 187 -5.87 -10.50 18.92
N SER A 188 -6.14 -10.86 20.18
CA SER A 188 -7.42 -10.62 20.83
C SER A 188 -7.28 -9.51 21.87
N ASP A 189 -7.78 -8.31 21.56
CA ASP A 189 -7.74 -7.13 22.42
C ASP A 189 -9.04 -6.30 22.26
N ASN A 190 -9.10 -5.14 22.90
CA ASN A 190 -10.24 -4.24 22.86
C ASN A 190 -10.50 -3.61 21.46
N LYS A 191 -9.54 -3.71 20.53
CA LYS A 191 -9.69 -3.27 19.13
C LYS A 191 -10.12 -4.41 18.21
N THR A 192 -10.25 -5.64 18.72
CA THR A 192 -10.65 -6.81 17.94
C THR A 192 -12.14 -6.74 17.64
N ARG A 193 -12.48 -6.71 16.35
CA ARG A 193 -13.88 -6.64 15.90
C ARG A 193 -14.64 -7.90 16.31
N GLU A 194 -15.92 -7.76 16.56
CA GLU A 194 -16.80 -8.87 16.96
C GLU A 194 -16.71 -10.05 15.97
N VAL A 195 -16.73 -9.78 14.67
CA VAL A 195 -16.58 -10.81 13.62
C VAL A 195 -15.27 -11.61 13.77
N CYS A 196 -14.18 -10.94 14.15
CA CYS A 196 -12.89 -11.59 14.39
C CYS A 196 -12.89 -12.36 15.71
N GLN A 197 -13.50 -11.83 16.78
CA GLN A 197 -13.64 -12.53 18.07
C GLN A 197 -14.45 -13.82 17.92
N ARG A 198 -15.51 -13.81 17.09
CA ARG A 198 -16.28 -15.01 16.76
C ARG A 198 -15.43 -16.02 15.97
N ALA A 199 -14.69 -15.56 14.96
CA ALA A 199 -13.86 -16.41 14.13
C ALA A 199 -12.70 -17.05 14.90
N LEU A 200 -12.10 -16.35 15.88
CA LEU A 200 -11.03 -16.88 16.74
C LEU A 200 -11.46 -18.11 17.58
N LYS A 201 -12.77 -18.27 17.81
CA LYS A 201 -13.35 -19.38 18.60
C LYS A 201 -13.69 -20.60 17.75
N LEU A 202 -13.57 -20.50 16.42
CA LEU A 202 -13.91 -21.59 15.51
C LEU A 202 -12.85 -22.71 15.56
N PRO A 203 -13.25 -23.97 15.38
CA PRO A 203 -12.31 -25.06 15.13
C PRO A 203 -11.63 -24.87 13.76
N PRO A 204 -10.58 -25.65 13.46
CA PRO A 204 -10.00 -25.65 12.12
C PRO A 204 -11.02 -26.00 11.03
N LEU A 205 -11.15 -25.14 10.02
CA LEU A 205 -12.11 -25.25 8.93
C LEU A 205 -11.41 -25.37 7.57
N THR A 206 -12.04 -26.07 6.64
CA THR A 206 -11.65 -26.05 5.23
C THR A 206 -12.03 -24.71 4.61
N ARG A 207 -11.40 -24.37 3.47
CA ARG A 207 -11.73 -23.14 2.74
C ARG A 207 -13.22 -23.01 2.42
N LYS A 208 -13.85 -24.11 1.96
CA LYS A 208 -15.28 -24.12 1.65
C LYS A 208 -16.15 -23.82 2.87
N GLU A 209 -15.80 -24.36 4.04
CA GLU A 209 -16.49 -24.07 5.29
C GLU A 209 -16.30 -22.62 5.74
N ILE A 210 -15.08 -22.05 5.55
CA ILE A 210 -14.79 -20.64 5.85
C ILE A 210 -15.64 -19.71 4.98
N ASP A 211 -15.69 -19.96 3.67
CA ASP A 211 -16.45 -19.14 2.73
C ASP A 211 -17.96 -19.24 2.98
N ALA A 212 -18.44 -20.35 3.55
CA ALA A 212 -19.83 -20.53 3.95
C ALA A 212 -20.24 -19.81 5.24
N LEU A 213 -19.29 -19.27 6.03
CA LEU A 213 -19.60 -18.55 7.27
C LEU A 213 -20.34 -17.22 7.03
N GLY A 214 -20.13 -16.57 5.87
CA GLY A 214 -20.81 -15.36 5.45
C GLY A 214 -20.40 -14.06 6.17
N TYR A 215 -19.67 -14.13 7.28
CA TYR A 215 -19.23 -12.94 8.05
C TYR A 215 -17.71 -12.72 8.08
N VAL A 216 -16.94 -13.73 7.74
CA VAL A 216 -15.50 -13.67 7.43
C VAL A 216 -15.25 -14.49 6.18
N SER A 217 -14.21 -14.16 5.42
CA SER A 217 -13.80 -14.95 4.26
C SER A 217 -12.34 -15.35 4.37
N PHE A 218 -11.91 -16.27 3.53
CA PHE A 218 -10.51 -16.68 3.51
C PHE A 218 -9.59 -15.53 3.07
N SER A 219 -9.94 -14.82 2.00
CA SER A 219 -9.11 -13.77 1.42
C SER A 219 -9.26 -12.41 2.13
N ASN A 220 -10.51 -12.02 2.48
CA ASN A 220 -10.79 -10.73 3.11
C ASN A 220 -10.78 -10.78 4.64
N ARG A 221 -10.71 -11.97 5.23
CA ARG A 221 -10.65 -12.21 6.68
C ARG A 221 -11.78 -11.48 7.42
N GLY A 222 -11.49 -10.62 8.41
CA GLY A 222 -12.46 -9.75 9.09
C GLY A 222 -12.65 -8.38 8.46
N GLY A 223 -12.27 -8.18 7.18
CA GLY A 223 -12.41 -6.94 6.43
C GLY A 223 -11.16 -6.05 6.47
N TYR A 224 -11.32 -4.79 6.03
CA TYR A 224 -10.25 -3.81 5.91
C TYR A 224 -9.37 -3.72 7.17
N ASN A 225 -8.05 -3.70 6.97
CA ASN A 225 -7.03 -3.62 8.03
C ASN A 225 -7.19 -4.68 9.13
N CYS A 226 -7.54 -5.91 8.75
CA CYS A 226 -7.69 -7.02 9.69
C CYS A 226 -6.32 -7.53 10.15
N ARG A 227 -6.12 -7.64 11.49
CA ARG A 227 -4.88 -8.13 12.12
C ARG A 227 -4.81 -9.64 12.26
N HIS A 228 -5.81 -10.36 11.78
CA HIS A 228 -5.95 -11.80 11.87
C HIS A 228 -5.69 -12.46 10.53
N ASP A 229 -5.38 -13.75 10.55
CA ASP A 229 -5.14 -14.54 9.34
C ASP A 229 -5.59 -15.99 9.52
N TRP A 230 -5.87 -16.67 8.40
CA TRP A 230 -6.10 -18.09 8.35
C TRP A 230 -4.77 -18.82 8.15
N VAL A 231 -4.37 -19.66 9.09
CA VAL A 231 -3.10 -20.40 9.06
C VAL A 231 -3.40 -21.89 8.96
N ARG A 232 -2.67 -22.57 8.09
CA ARG A 232 -2.78 -24.03 7.92
C ARG A 232 -2.45 -24.76 9.23
N VAL A 233 -3.24 -25.80 9.54
CA VAL A 233 -3.06 -26.72 10.67
C VAL A 233 -3.03 -28.17 10.20
#